data_6fecb44006a29cd98d74a49bb11af492
#
_entry.id   6fecb44006a29cd98d74a49bb11af492
#
_cell.length_a   1.000
_cell.length_b   1.000
_cell.length_c   1.000
_cell.angle_alpha   90.00
_cell.angle_beta   90.00
_cell.angle_gamma   90.00
#
_symmetry.space_group_name_H-M   'P 1'
#
loop_
_entity.id
_entity.type
_entity.pdbx_description
1 polymer ?
#
loop_
_entity_poly.entity_id
_entity_poly.type
_entity_poly.pdbx_seq_one_letter_code
_entity_poly.pdbx_strand_id
1 'polypeptide(L)'
;MELSSLLHDLHLSSSSSAEKLLPSPSLPPITELLSRLQQQLIGATDKSSLIGRVEQLFQSADPHWLFSPASANHGAEQEAAGRAELQAAYISVVGALIGCAALPLCEDDCGSLPAAEYRSVPPRAVPVSSALRALLRTLGNWEGEGGARGGQTALLLAVAPQICVFTVTHFQDQVWTSSSSREAAKSLQKALLKAGSWRDSAHLLMGDGRSGEEEEEEGGKSRGILGGILDVLQPQLTKDSWQRCEAVKLVFSWTLLQVTRPALSPHLPRLLPPSLLLNDHHRPENCMLGVRCLHHIVLNTPASDLRQFNTADVLYQALFRHLFTTEAAVIQLVLSCLLDLLLVLEKPPSSLAPSFSRRKPCHHDDVLRLVLTHMEAEHKVALRRVYASALLQYLDRMGVAVCRHLRRLERVMLGYLEVRDPPEETSRLKILQVLQKTLKAAWPRMESRVDMLLRCLLRLLVDVSSDSQLSDSVKQEVMNETAHCIKLLDGCSHGKLQSLLQQVDSSCCSSEVLGCLATVTIRAAR
;
A
#
# COMPACT_ATOMS: atom_id res chain seq x y z
N MET A 1 -14.03 -43.19 -18.88
CA MET A 1 -14.71 -42.76 -20.12
C MET A 1 -14.41 -41.32 -20.51
N GLU A 2 -14.22 -40.41 -19.57
CA GLU A 2 -14.07 -38.96 -19.84
C GLU A 2 -12.71 -38.55 -20.42
N LEU A 3 -11.60 -39.15 -19.97
CA LEU A 3 -10.27 -38.88 -20.52
C LEU A 3 -10.15 -39.33 -21.99
N SER A 4 -10.73 -40.52 -22.33
CA SER A 4 -10.77 -41.01 -23.72
C SER A 4 -11.59 -40.09 -24.64
N SER A 5 -12.69 -39.50 -24.13
CA SER A 5 -13.49 -38.54 -24.89
C SER A 5 -12.70 -37.25 -25.12
N LEU A 6 -11.99 -36.75 -24.11
CA LEU A 6 -11.15 -35.55 -24.22
C LEU A 6 -10.01 -35.78 -25.23
N LEU A 7 -9.34 -36.91 -25.18
CA LEU A 7 -8.27 -37.27 -26.11
C LEU A 7 -8.80 -37.43 -27.54
N HIS A 8 -9.98 -37.97 -27.71
CA HIS A 8 -10.65 -38.09 -29.01
C HIS A 8 -10.98 -36.73 -29.62
N ASP A 9 -11.58 -35.84 -28.83
CA ASP A 9 -11.96 -34.51 -29.30
C ASP A 9 -10.74 -33.58 -29.56
N LEU A 10 -9.61 -33.88 -28.93
CA LEU A 10 -8.35 -33.23 -29.20
C LEU A 10 -7.56 -33.82 -30.37
N HIS A 11 -8.15 -34.84 -31.09
CA HIS A 11 -7.48 -35.60 -32.17
C HIS A 11 -6.15 -36.25 -31.72
N LEU A 12 -6.05 -36.62 -30.45
CA LEU A 12 -4.88 -37.30 -29.87
C LEU A 12 -5.09 -38.83 -29.78
N SER A 13 -6.29 -39.33 -30.03
CA SER A 13 -6.52 -40.76 -30.19
C SER A 13 -6.02 -41.19 -31.57
N SER A 14 -4.99 -42.03 -31.61
CA SER A 14 -4.50 -42.62 -32.84
C SER A 14 -5.63 -43.42 -33.53
N SER A 15 -6.13 -42.86 -34.62
CA SER A 15 -6.95 -43.62 -35.59
C SER A 15 -6.06 -44.59 -36.35
N SER A 16 -5.69 -45.72 -35.77
CA SER A 16 -5.16 -46.82 -36.54
C SER A 16 -6.28 -47.77 -36.86
N SER A 17 -6.87 -47.57 -38.02
CA SER A 17 -7.56 -48.64 -38.73
C SER A 17 -6.54 -49.63 -39.27
N ALA A 18 -6.16 -50.63 -38.46
CA ALA A 18 -5.64 -51.92 -38.91
C ALA A 18 -5.51 -52.87 -37.71
N GLU A 19 -6.24 -53.98 -37.80
CA GLU A 19 -6.13 -55.10 -36.89
C GLU A 19 -4.69 -55.53 -36.67
N LYS A 20 -4.22 -55.57 -35.42
CA LYS A 20 -3.41 -56.62 -34.81
C LYS A 20 -3.11 -56.36 -33.34
N LEU A 21 -3.60 -57.26 -32.49
CA LEU A 21 -3.06 -57.70 -31.19
C LEU A 21 -2.01 -56.78 -30.47
N LEU A 22 -2.51 -56.10 -29.37
CA LEU A 22 -1.77 -55.69 -28.16
C LEU A 22 -0.44 -54.89 -28.30
N PRO A 23 -0.33 -53.67 -27.79
CA PRO A 23 -0.34 -53.38 -26.37
C PRO A 23 -1.28 -52.21 -25.98
N SER A 24 -1.49 -52.01 -24.67
CA SER A 24 -2.27 -50.93 -24.09
C SER A 24 -1.96 -49.57 -24.77
N PRO A 25 -2.98 -48.76 -25.11
CA PRO A 25 -2.75 -47.45 -25.74
C PRO A 25 -1.90 -46.62 -24.79
N SER A 26 -0.63 -46.39 -25.18
CA SER A 26 0.23 -45.47 -24.45
C SER A 26 -0.38 -44.06 -24.51
N LEU A 27 -0.71 -43.51 -23.35
CA LEU A 27 -1.18 -42.11 -23.26
C LEU A 27 -0.17 -41.19 -23.94
N PRO A 28 -0.61 -40.15 -24.69
CA PRO A 28 0.30 -39.19 -25.29
C PRO A 28 1.10 -38.47 -24.20
N PRO A 29 2.29 -37.91 -24.52
CA PRO A 29 3.02 -37.10 -23.59
C PRO A 29 2.16 -35.93 -23.07
N ILE A 30 2.19 -35.68 -21.78
CA ILE A 30 1.36 -34.64 -21.16
C ILE A 30 1.65 -33.26 -21.77
N THR A 31 2.89 -32.95 -22.14
CA THR A 31 3.29 -31.70 -22.79
C THR A 31 2.57 -31.46 -24.11
N GLU A 32 2.35 -32.52 -24.92
CA GLU A 32 1.59 -32.41 -26.16
C GLU A 32 0.10 -32.13 -25.88
N LEU A 33 -0.50 -32.82 -24.92
CA LEU A 33 -1.88 -32.59 -24.51
C LEU A 33 -2.06 -31.14 -24.02
N LEU A 34 -1.18 -30.65 -23.15
CA LEU A 34 -1.24 -29.29 -22.63
C LEU A 34 -1.09 -28.24 -23.74
N SER A 35 -0.21 -28.47 -24.72
CA SER A 35 -0.03 -27.58 -25.87
C SER A 35 -1.32 -27.49 -26.72
N ARG A 36 -1.99 -28.63 -26.99
CA ARG A 36 -3.26 -28.62 -27.72
C ARG A 36 -4.40 -28.01 -26.94
N LEU A 37 -4.47 -28.25 -25.62
CA LEU A 37 -5.43 -27.57 -24.73
C LEU A 37 -5.25 -26.05 -24.74
N GLN A 38 -4.02 -25.58 -24.70
CA GLN A 38 -3.70 -24.14 -24.83
C GLN A 38 -4.25 -23.56 -26.13
N GLN A 39 -3.97 -24.21 -27.27
CA GLN A 39 -4.46 -23.75 -28.58
C GLN A 39 -5.98 -23.71 -28.64
N GLN A 40 -6.67 -24.71 -28.09
CA GLN A 40 -8.13 -24.73 -28.05
C GLN A 40 -8.71 -23.67 -27.10
N LEU A 41 -8.13 -23.46 -25.93
CA LEU A 41 -8.55 -22.40 -24.98
C LEU A 41 -8.46 -21.01 -25.60
N ILE A 42 -7.48 -20.78 -26.49
CA ILE A 42 -7.34 -19.52 -27.22
C ILE A 42 -8.38 -19.41 -28.33
N GLY A 43 -8.62 -20.47 -29.11
CA GLY A 43 -9.43 -20.46 -30.34
C GLY A 43 -10.90 -20.84 -30.19
N ALA A 44 -11.30 -21.48 -29.10
CA ALA A 44 -12.66 -22.02 -28.95
C ALA A 44 -13.71 -20.91 -28.74
N THR A 45 -14.89 -21.11 -29.34
CA THR A 45 -16.08 -20.27 -29.12
C THR A 45 -16.78 -20.60 -27.80
N ASP A 46 -16.89 -21.88 -27.44
CA ASP A 46 -17.39 -22.31 -26.13
C ASP A 46 -16.23 -22.68 -25.18
N LYS A 47 -15.79 -21.67 -24.45
CA LYS A 47 -14.71 -21.80 -23.46
C LYS A 47 -15.18 -22.49 -22.17
N SER A 48 -16.47 -22.36 -21.80
CA SER A 48 -16.97 -22.86 -20.51
C SER A 48 -16.95 -24.39 -20.45
N SER A 49 -17.41 -25.08 -21.49
CA SER A 49 -17.36 -26.54 -21.59
C SER A 49 -15.91 -27.04 -21.52
N LEU A 50 -15.01 -26.39 -22.25
CA LEU A 50 -13.60 -26.77 -22.28
C LEU A 50 -12.91 -26.59 -20.91
N ILE A 51 -13.19 -25.47 -20.20
CA ILE A 51 -12.67 -25.25 -18.85
C ILE A 51 -13.15 -26.34 -17.88
N GLY A 52 -14.43 -26.74 -17.96
CA GLY A 52 -14.97 -27.86 -17.16
C GLY A 52 -14.26 -29.18 -17.41
N ARG A 53 -13.94 -29.48 -18.67
CA ARG A 53 -13.18 -30.69 -19.06
C ARG A 53 -11.72 -30.63 -18.56
N VAL A 54 -11.08 -29.47 -18.58
CA VAL A 54 -9.75 -29.26 -17.99
C VAL A 54 -9.79 -29.45 -16.48
N GLU A 55 -10.82 -28.96 -15.80
CA GLU A 55 -11.03 -29.20 -14.37
C GLU A 55 -11.12 -30.68 -14.06
N GLN A 56 -11.94 -31.43 -14.82
CA GLN A 56 -12.09 -32.89 -14.69
C GLN A 56 -10.76 -33.62 -14.94
N LEU A 57 -10.00 -33.22 -15.96
CA LEU A 57 -8.68 -33.77 -16.23
C LEU A 57 -7.77 -33.64 -14.99
N PHE A 58 -7.68 -32.49 -14.39
CA PHE A 58 -6.85 -32.29 -13.19
C PHE A 58 -7.38 -33.04 -11.97
N GLN A 59 -8.67 -33.32 -11.88
CA GLN A 59 -9.27 -34.07 -10.77
C GLN A 59 -9.14 -35.57 -10.89
N SER A 60 -9.18 -36.14 -12.11
CA SER A 60 -9.34 -37.56 -12.34
C SER A 60 -8.13 -38.26 -12.94
N ALA A 61 -7.19 -37.51 -13.55
CA ALA A 61 -6.01 -38.12 -14.15
C ALA A 61 -4.97 -38.51 -13.11
N ASP A 62 -4.15 -39.52 -13.44
CA ASP A 62 -3.05 -39.97 -12.59
C ASP A 62 -2.02 -38.83 -12.38
N PRO A 63 -1.72 -38.45 -11.13
CA PRO A 63 -0.74 -37.41 -10.82
C PRO A 63 0.65 -37.69 -11.37
N HIS A 64 1.06 -38.97 -11.42
CA HIS A 64 2.37 -39.32 -11.98
C HIS A 64 2.46 -39.01 -13.47
N TRP A 65 1.41 -39.31 -14.23
CA TRP A 65 1.34 -38.97 -15.65
C TRP A 65 1.24 -37.45 -15.87
N LEU A 66 0.48 -36.74 -15.02
CA LEU A 66 0.34 -35.29 -15.12
C LEU A 66 1.66 -34.54 -14.88
N PHE A 67 2.45 -34.95 -13.90
CA PHE A 67 3.57 -34.15 -13.42
C PHE A 67 4.96 -34.72 -13.67
N SER A 68 5.06 -35.88 -14.36
CA SER A 68 6.34 -36.47 -14.74
C SER A 68 6.78 -36.02 -16.13
N PRO A 69 8.07 -35.65 -16.33
CA PRO A 69 8.60 -35.36 -17.65
C PRO A 69 8.63 -36.59 -18.55
N ALA A 70 8.42 -36.41 -19.85
CA ALA A 70 8.34 -37.50 -20.81
C ALA A 70 9.63 -38.34 -20.96
N SER A 71 10.75 -37.87 -20.44
CA SER A 71 12.10 -38.45 -20.64
C SER A 71 12.72 -39.02 -19.36
N ALA A 72 11.98 -39.74 -18.54
CA ALA A 72 12.46 -40.23 -17.24
C ALA A 72 13.62 -41.26 -17.30
N ASN A 73 14.09 -41.68 -18.50
CA ASN A 73 15.07 -42.78 -18.68
C ASN A 73 16.40 -42.34 -19.33
N HIS A 74 16.70 -41.08 -19.49
CA HIS A 74 17.90 -40.59 -20.15
C HIS A 74 18.59 -39.52 -19.29
N GLY A 75 19.89 -39.55 -19.15
CA GLY A 75 20.83 -38.76 -18.34
C GLY A 75 20.38 -37.37 -17.80
N ALA A 76 21.02 -36.90 -16.74
CA ALA A 76 20.60 -35.74 -15.95
C ALA A 76 20.29 -34.45 -16.76
N GLU A 77 20.98 -34.20 -17.88
CA GLU A 77 20.72 -33.04 -18.75
C GLU A 77 19.40 -33.14 -19.50
N GLN A 78 19.02 -34.35 -19.97
CA GLN A 78 17.73 -34.57 -20.66
C GLN A 78 16.56 -34.51 -19.67
N GLU A 79 16.75 -34.97 -18.45
CA GLU A 79 15.76 -34.83 -17.39
C GLU A 79 15.50 -33.37 -16.99
N ALA A 80 16.56 -32.55 -16.93
CA ALA A 80 16.45 -31.12 -16.69
C ALA A 80 15.69 -30.40 -17.83
N ALA A 81 16.02 -30.75 -19.09
CA ALA A 81 15.33 -30.21 -20.27
C ALA A 81 13.83 -30.61 -20.28
N GLY A 82 13.49 -31.88 -20.00
CA GLY A 82 12.11 -32.34 -19.94
C GLY A 82 11.31 -31.66 -18.80
N ARG A 83 11.93 -31.37 -17.66
CA ARG A 83 11.30 -30.60 -16.58
C ARG A 83 11.03 -29.15 -17.00
N ALA A 84 11.97 -28.51 -17.68
CA ALA A 84 11.78 -27.14 -18.18
C ALA A 84 10.66 -27.05 -19.23
N GLU A 85 10.57 -28.04 -20.13
CA GLU A 85 9.49 -28.16 -21.13
C GLU A 85 8.12 -28.32 -20.45
N LEU A 86 8.02 -29.21 -19.45
CA LEU A 86 6.81 -29.41 -18.66
C LEU A 86 6.36 -28.13 -17.94
N GLN A 87 7.29 -27.42 -17.31
CA GLN A 87 7.01 -26.13 -16.66
C GLN A 87 6.48 -25.10 -17.67
N ALA A 88 7.12 -24.98 -18.83
CA ALA A 88 6.68 -24.07 -19.89
C ALA A 88 5.28 -24.38 -20.40
N ALA A 89 4.95 -25.68 -20.56
CA ALA A 89 3.63 -26.14 -20.97
C ALA A 89 2.55 -25.78 -19.93
N TYR A 90 2.82 -25.98 -18.63
CA TYR A 90 1.90 -25.57 -17.56
C TYR A 90 1.73 -24.07 -17.46
N ILE A 91 2.80 -23.29 -17.54
CA ILE A 91 2.74 -21.82 -17.58
C ILE A 91 1.82 -21.36 -18.70
N SER A 92 1.97 -21.96 -19.89
CA SER A 92 1.18 -21.63 -21.08
C SER A 92 -0.30 -21.97 -20.94
N VAL A 93 -0.64 -23.16 -20.42
CA VAL A 93 -2.04 -23.57 -20.19
C VAL A 93 -2.68 -22.72 -19.07
N VAL A 94 -1.98 -22.48 -17.97
CA VAL A 94 -2.47 -21.61 -16.88
C VAL A 94 -2.72 -20.19 -17.42
N GLY A 95 -1.80 -19.66 -18.22
CA GLY A 95 -1.99 -18.36 -18.89
C GLY A 95 -3.21 -18.33 -19.81
N ALA A 96 -3.44 -19.39 -20.60
CA ALA A 96 -4.60 -19.51 -21.47
C ALA A 96 -5.93 -19.62 -20.68
N LEU A 97 -5.95 -20.38 -19.58
CA LEU A 97 -7.09 -20.47 -18.67
C LEU A 97 -7.42 -19.10 -18.07
N ILE A 98 -6.43 -18.40 -17.55
CA ILE A 98 -6.59 -17.04 -17.01
C ILE A 98 -7.08 -16.07 -18.10
N GLY A 99 -6.56 -16.20 -19.32
CA GLY A 99 -6.99 -15.44 -20.49
C GLY A 99 -8.47 -15.60 -20.84
N CYS A 100 -9.10 -16.76 -20.49
CA CYS A 100 -10.53 -16.94 -20.67
C CYS A 100 -11.39 -15.98 -19.81
N ALA A 101 -10.87 -15.50 -18.69
CA ALA A 101 -11.52 -14.53 -17.80
C ALA A 101 -10.78 -13.19 -17.78
N ALA A 102 -10.01 -12.88 -18.82
CA ALA A 102 -9.29 -11.60 -18.92
C ALA A 102 -10.27 -10.42 -18.86
N LEU A 103 -9.79 -9.35 -18.23
CA LEU A 103 -10.49 -8.08 -18.21
C LEU A 103 -10.39 -7.40 -19.57
N PRO A 104 -11.43 -6.66 -19.99
CA PRO A 104 -11.35 -5.81 -21.17
C PRO A 104 -10.28 -4.73 -20.96
N LEU A 105 -9.56 -4.41 -22.03
CA LEU A 105 -8.55 -3.35 -22.00
C LEU A 105 -9.19 -2.03 -22.43
N CYS A 106 -8.86 -0.96 -21.75
CA CYS A 106 -9.24 0.38 -22.16
C CYS A 106 -8.31 0.85 -23.28
N GLU A 107 -8.86 1.28 -24.41
CA GLU A 107 -8.09 1.82 -25.53
C GLU A 107 -7.84 3.32 -25.35
N ASP A 108 -8.72 4.01 -24.63
CA ASP A 108 -8.61 5.44 -24.32
C ASP A 108 -7.76 5.70 -23.08
N ASP A 109 -7.09 6.86 -23.03
CA ASP A 109 -6.30 7.33 -21.89
C ASP A 109 -7.13 7.59 -20.60
N CYS A 110 -8.45 7.39 -20.64
CA CYS A 110 -9.32 7.61 -19.50
C CYS A 110 -9.28 6.50 -18.43
N GLY A 111 -8.69 5.35 -18.69
CA GLY A 111 -8.34 4.32 -17.69
C GLY A 111 -9.51 3.65 -16.94
N SER A 112 -10.76 3.92 -17.29
CA SER A 112 -11.94 3.26 -16.70
C SER A 112 -13.01 2.99 -17.75
N LEU A 113 -13.39 1.72 -17.89
CA LEU A 113 -14.50 1.30 -18.74
C LEU A 113 -15.83 1.37 -17.97
N PRO A 114 -16.97 1.53 -18.67
CA PRO A 114 -18.28 1.41 -18.06
C PRO A 114 -18.49 0.04 -17.41
N ALA A 115 -19.24 -0.04 -16.31
CA ALA A 115 -19.52 -1.29 -15.61
C ALA A 115 -20.15 -2.37 -16.52
N ALA A 116 -20.81 -1.97 -17.60
CA ALA A 116 -21.40 -2.87 -18.58
C ALA A 116 -20.38 -3.77 -19.30
N GLU A 117 -19.20 -3.26 -19.57
CA GLU A 117 -18.11 -3.99 -20.25
C GLU A 117 -17.57 -5.16 -19.40
N TYR A 118 -17.70 -5.04 -18.08
CA TYR A 118 -17.21 -6.06 -17.16
C TYR A 118 -18.23 -7.17 -16.85
N ARG A 119 -19.49 -7.08 -17.31
CA ARG A 119 -20.56 -8.04 -16.96
C ARG A 119 -20.23 -9.49 -17.29
N SER A 120 -19.46 -9.74 -18.34
CA SER A 120 -19.06 -11.08 -18.76
C SER A 120 -17.87 -11.66 -17.96
N VAL A 121 -17.19 -10.88 -17.14
CA VAL A 121 -15.98 -11.29 -16.41
C VAL A 121 -16.31 -12.20 -15.22
N PRO A 122 -17.23 -11.85 -14.29
CA PRO A 122 -17.51 -12.68 -13.13
C PRO A 122 -17.93 -14.12 -13.45
N PRO A 123 -18.86 -14.37 -14.40
CA PRO A 123 -19.27 -15.74 -14.73
C PRO A 123 -18.16 -16.58 -15.36
N ARG A 124 -17.17 -15.95 -16.00
CA ARG A 124 -15.98 -16.63 -16.56
C ARG A 124 -14.91 -16.89 -15.51
N ALA A 125 -14.77 -16.00 -14.52
CA ALA A 125 -13.75 -16.14 -13.47
C ALA A 125 -14.03 -17.31 -12.52
N VAL A 126 -15.30 -17.68 -12.29
CA VAL A 126 -15.67 -18.80 -11.41
C VAL A 126 -15.14 -20.14 -11.92
N PRO A 127 -15.45 -20.61 -13.15
CA PRO A 127 -14.95 -21.89 -13.65
C PRO A 127 -13.42 -21.90 -13.79
N VAL A 128 -12.80 -20.79 -14.19
CA VAL A 128 -11.33 -20.68 -14.23
C VAL A 128 -10.74 -20.87 -12.83
N SER A 129 -11.31 -20.22 -11.81
CA SER A 129 -10.88 -20.42 -10.41
C SER A 129 -11.02 -21.87 -9.96
N SER A 130 -12.07 -22.58 -10.41
CA SER A 130 -12.30 -23.98 -10.07
C SER A 130 -11.27 -24.90 -10.72
N ALA A 131 -10.98 -24.72 -12.00
CA ALA A 131 -9.97 -25.49 -12.73
C ALA A 131 -8.55 -25.29 -12.15
N LEU A 132 -8.17 -24.06 -11.86
CA LEU A 132 -6.89 -23.75 -11.22
C LEU A 132 -6.80 -24.33 -9.80
N ARG A 133 -7.90 -24.33 -9.05
CA ARG A 133 -7.96 -24.96 -7.73
C ARG A 133 -7.82 -26.47 -7.81
N ALA A 134 -8.40 -27.12 -8.82
CA ALA A 134 -8.21 -28.55 -9.07
C ALA A 134 -6.74 -28.86 -9.34
N LEU A 135 -6.08 -28.12 -10.24
CA LEU A 135 -4.66 -28.26 -10.51
C LEU A 135 -3.81 -28.15 -9.22
N LEU A 136 -4.03 -27.11 -8.42
CA LEU A 136 -3.26 -26.90 -7.19
C LEU A 136 -3.49 -27.99 -6.14
N ARG A 137 -4.70 -28.54 -6.04
CA ARG A 137 -5.01 -29.65 -5.13
C ARG A 137 -4.30 -30.92 -5.55
N THR A 138 -4.34 -31.26 -6.82
CA THR A 138 -3.71 -32.46 -7.36
C THR A 138 -2.19 -32.35 -7.26
N LEU A 139 -1.62 -31.18 -7.58
CA LEU A 139 -0.20 -30.90 -7.42
C LEU A 139 0.24 -30.94 -5.96
N GLY A 140 -0.54 -30.34 -5.04
CA GLY A 140 -0.22 -30.31 -3.61
C GLY A 140 -0.36 -31.68 -2.90
N ASN A 141 -1.14 -32.59 -3.46
CA ASN A 141 -1.31 -33.94 -2.92
C ASN A 141 -0.39 -34.99 -3.59
N TRP A 142 0.39 -34.57 -4.59
CA TRP A 142 1.31 -35.48 -5.27
C TRP A 142 2.57 -35.69 -4.44
N GLU A 143 2.67 -36.89 -3.87
CA GLU A 143 3.87 -37.34 -3.16
C GLU A 143 4.75 -38.11 -4.15
N GLY A 144 5.75 -37.45 -4.72
CA GLY A 144 6.71 -38.11 -5.61
C GLY A 144 7.66 -39.05 -4.86
N GLU A 145 7.88 -40.26 -5.39
CA GLU A 145 8.86 -41.17 -4.85
C GLU A 145 10.29 -40.63 -4.99
N GLY A 146 11.07 -40.62 -3.89
CA GLY A 146 12.52 -40.59 -3.86
C GLY A 146 13.23 -39.45 -4.63
N GLY A 147 12.87 -38.17 -4.44
CA GLY A 147 13.54 -37.00 -5.10
C GLY A 147 12.60 -36.07 -5.86
N ALA A 148 11.36 -36.45 -6.06
CA ALA A 148 10.36 -35.68 -6.82
C ALA A 148 9.84 -34.42 -6.10
N ARG A 149 10.13 -34.21 -4.80
CA ARG A 149 9.75 -32.98 -4.08
C ARG A 149 10.32 -31.72 -4.73
N GLY A 150 11.53 -31.77 -5.27
CA GLY A 150 12.15 -30.67 -6.00
C GLY A 150 11.39 -30.31 -7.29
N GLY A 151 10.94 -31.32 -8.04
CA GLY A 151 10.15 -31.13 -9.27
C GLY A 151 8.75 -30.53 -9.02
N GLN A 152 8.05 -31.02 -8.01
CA GLN A 152 6.76 -30.51 -7.56
C GLN A 152 6.86 -29.03 -7.14
N THR A 153 7.82 -28.70 -6.29
CA THR A 153 8.04 -27.34 -5.82
C THR A 153 8.41 -26.42 -6.99
N ALA A 154 9.26 -26.86 -7.91
CA ALA A 154 9.66 -26.07 -9.07
C ALA A 154 8.48 -25.80 -10.02
N LEU A 155 7.60 -26.77 -10.26
CA LEU A 155 6.39 -26.58 -11.06
C LEU A 155 5.41 -25.63 -10.37
N LEU A 156 5.19 -25.79 -9.06
CA LEU A 156 4.34 -24.89 -8.29
C LEU A 156 4.85 -23.46 -8.34
N LEU A 157 6.15 -23.23 -8.11
CA LEU A 157 6.76 -21.90 -8.19
C LEU A 157 6.67 -21.28 -9.57
N ALA A 158 6.64 -22.09 -10.63
CA ALA A 158 6.51 -21.62 -12.01
C ALA A 158 5.09 -21.08 -12.32
N VAL A 159 4.04 -21.73 -11.80
CA VAL A 159 2.64 -21.34 -12.08
C VAL A 159 2.04 -20.42 -11.02
N ALA A 160 2.54 -20.43 -9.79
CA ALA A 160 2.02 -19.66 -8.66
C ALA A 160 1.93 -18.15 -8.93
N PRO A 161 2.91 -17.49 -9.59
CA PRO A 161 2.83 -16.06 -9.87
C PRO A 161 1.58 -15.65 -10.67
N GLN A 162 1.29 -16.36 -11.77
CA GLN A 162 0.12 -16.07 -12.60
C GLN A 162 -1.18 -16.33 -11.85
N ILE A 163 -1.25 -17.43 -11.10
CA ILE A 163 -2.41 -17.78 -10.28
C ILE A 163 -2.62 -16.74 -9.18
N CYS A 164 -1.56 -16.26 -8.55
CA CYS A 164 -1.62 -15.21 -7.53
C CYS A 164 -2.15 -13.89 -8.12
N VAL A 165 -1.63 -13.45 -9.26
CA VAL A 165 -2.09 -12.23 -9.96
C VAL A 165 -3.59 -12.35 -10.30
N PHE A 166 -4.03 -13.47 -10.86
CA PHE A 166 -5.44 -13.73 -11.15
C PHE A 166 -6.30 -13.70 -9.89
N THR A 167 -5.84 -14.34 -8.83
CA THR A 167 -6.55 -14.39 -7.55
C THR A 167 -6.74 -13.00 -6.96
N VAL A 168 -5.66 -12.20 -6.91
CA VAL A 168 -5.71 -10.84 -6.38
C VAL A 168 -6.60 -9.93 -7.22
N THR A 169 -6.63 -10.13 -8.53
CA THR A 169 -7.54 -9.40 -9.44
C THR A 169 -9.01 -9.60 -9.06
N HIS A 170 -9.39 -10.79 -8.58
CA HIS A 170 -10.80 -11.16 -8.41
C HIS A 170 -11.31 -11.27 -6.96
N PHE A 171 -10.45 -11.23 -5.92
CA PHE A 171 -10.92 -11.49 -4.56
C PHE A 171 -11.47 -10.26 -3.82
N GLN A 172 -11.23 -9.05 -4.31
CA GLN A 172 -11.75 -7.79 -3.75
C GLN A 172 -13.05 -7.37 -4.43
N ASP A 173 -13.79 -6.47 -3.77
CA ASP A 173 -14.99 -5.86 -4.35
C ASP A 173 -14.58 -4.81 -5.39
N GLN A 174 -14.83 -5.12 -6.65
CA GLN A 174 -14.49 -4.31 -7.81
C GLN A 174 -15.63 -4.36 -8.81
N VAL A 175 -15.66 -3.41 -9.77
CA VAL A 175 -16.70 -3.33 -10.81
C VAL A 175 -16.78 -4.62 -11.66
N TRP A 176 -15.69 -5.35 -11.78
CA TRP A 176 -15.56 -6.61 -12.54
C TRP A 176 -15.70 -7.88 -11.69
N THR A 177 -16.13 -7.77 -10.42
CA THR A 177 -16.31 -8.92 -9.54
C THR A 177 -17.76 -9.06 -9.10
N SER A 178 -18.15 -10.30 -8.75
CA SER A 178 -19.40 -10.62 -8.10
C SER A 178 -19.12 -11.34 -6.77
N SER A 179 -20.15 -11.50 -5.95
CA SER A 179 -20.02 -12.29 -4.71
C SER A 179 -19.45 -13.68 -4.97
N SER A 180 -19.96 -14.39 -5.99
CA SER A 180 -19.51 -15.74 -6.37
C SER A 180 -18.08 -15.76 -6.90
N SER A 181 -17.68 -14.79 -7.74
CA SER A 181 -16.31 -14.74 -8.25
C SER A 181 -15.30 -14.39 -7.15
N ARG A 182 -15.66 -13.52 -6.21
CA ARG A 182 -14.82 -13.20 -5.05
C ARG A 182 -14.62 -14.42 -4.12
N GLU A 183 -15.68 -15.17 -3.88
CA GLU A 183 -15.58 -16.38 -3.06
C GLU A 183 -14.74 -17.47 -3.74
N ALA A 184 -14.93 -17.68 -5.06
CA ALA A 184 -14.11 -18.59 -5.85
C ALA A 184 -12.63 -18.19 -5.81
N ALA A 185 -12.30 -16.90 -6.00
CA ALA A 185 -10.94 -16.39 -5.91
C ALA A 185 -10.34 -16.55 -4.51
N LYS A 186 -11.08 -16.26 -3.44
CA LYS A 186 -10.62 -16.51 -2.06
C LYS A 186 -10.37 -17.99 -1.78
N SER A 187 -11.21 -18.87 -2.33
CA SER A 187 -11.02 -20.32 -2.23
C SER A 187 -9.77 -20.79 -2.99
N LEU A 188 -9.49 -20.18 -4.15
CA LEU A 188 -8.28 -20.43 -4.93
C LEU A 188 -7.03 -19.94 -4.18
N GLN A 189 -7.07 -18.77 -3.55
CA GLN A 189 -5.98 -18.27 -2.72
C GLN A 189 -5.64 -19.23 -1.57
N LYS A 190 -6.66 -19.74 -0.88
CA LYS A 190 -6.46 -20.75 0.17
C LYS A 190 -5.82 -22.02 -0.37
N ALA A 191 -6.23 -22.47 -1.57
CA ALA A 191 -5.62 -23.64 -2.21
C ALA A 191 -4.15 -23.39 -2.60
N LEU A 192 -3.84 -22.19 -3.11
CA LEU A 192 -2.48 -21.78 -3.44
C LEU A 192 -1.58 -21.77 -2.20
N LEU A 193 -2.02 -21.14 -1.12
CA LEU A 193 -1.28 -21.11 0.15
C LEU A 193 -1.04 -22.53 0.69
N LYS A 194 -2.06 -23.40 0.62
CA LYS A 194 -1.93 -24.79 1.08
C LYS A 194 -0.95 -25.59 0.22
N ALA A 195 -1.01 -25.47 -1.13
CA ALA A 195 -0.16 -26.22 -2.05
C ALA A 195 1.34 -25.93 -1.84
N GLY A 196 1.70 -24.68 -1.51
CA GLY A 196 3.09 -24.28 -1.25
C GLY A 196 3.46 -24.21 0.23
N SER A 197 2.59 -24.66 1.13
CA SER A 197 2.80 -24.59 2.59
C SER A 197 3.09 -23.17 3.09
N TRP A 198 2.58 -22.14 2.40
CA TRP A 198 2.71 -20.76 2.82
C TRP A 198 1.67 -20.41 3.89
N ARG A 199 2.11 -19.73 4.96
CA ARG A 199 1.26 -19.36 6.11
C ARG A 199 0.21 -18.31 5.74
N ASP A 200 0.64 -17.30 4.97
CA ASP A 200 -0.16 -16.15 4.58
C ASP A 200 0.38 -15.54 3.26
N SER A 201 -0.25 -14.46 2.82
CA SER A 201 0.13 -13.76 1.59
C SER A 201 1.53 -13.15 1.65
N ALA A 202 1.96 -12.67 2.80
CA ALA A 202 3.30 -12.11 2.97
C ALA A 202 4.36 -13.20 2.84
N HIS A 203 4.13 -14.36 3.46
CA HIS A 203 5.00 -15.52 3.34
C HIS A 203 5.01 -16.10 1.92
N LEU A 204 3.85 -16.12 1.22
CA LEU A 204 3.78 -16.49 -0.21
C LEU A 204 4.72 -15.62 -1.06
N LEU A 205 4.74 -14.31 -0.80
CA LEU A 205 5.55 -13.36 -1.58
C LEU A 205 7.03 -13.42 -1.23
N MET A 206 7.36 -13.49 0.06
CA MET A 206 8.73 -13.34 0.56
C MET A 206 9.45 -14.67 0.82
N GLY A 207 8.72 -15.76 1.05
CA GLY A 207 9.31 -17.00 1.56
C GLY A 207 9.83 -16.85 2.99
N ASP A 208 10.73 -17.72 3.40
CA ASP A 208 11.32 -17.74 4.75
C ASP A 208 12.45 -16.70 4.97
N GLY A 209 12.62 -15.74 4.06
CA GLY A 209 13.36 -14.49 4.28
C GLY A 209 14.88 -14.58 4.33
N ARG A 210 15.50 -15.69 3.90
CA ARG A 210 16.95 -15.78 3.72
C ARG A 210 17.31 -16.01 2.26
N SER A 211 17.56 -14.92 1.55
CA SER A 211 18.23 -14.92 0.24
C SER A 211 19.74 -14.86 0.49
N GLY A 212 20.35 -15.99 0.81
CA GLY A 212 21.78 -16.20 0.75
C GLY A 212 22.04 -17.24 -0.31
N GLU A 213 22.92 -16.93 -1.26
CA GLU A 213 23.34 -17.81 -2.37
C GLU A 213 24.12 -19.05 -1.92
N GLU A 214 24.28 -19.28 -0.62
CA GLU A 214 25.00 -20.39 -0.04
C GLU A 214 24.05 -21.16 0.88
N GLU A 215 23.44 -22.23 0.37
CA GLU A 215 22.96 -23.41 1.10
C GLU A 215 21.92 -24.16 0.25
N GLU A 216 22.40 -24.90 -0.76
CA GLU A 216 21.61 -25.88 -1.51
C GLU A 216 21.33 -27.19 -0.72
N GLU A 217 21.80 -27.32 0.50
CA GLU A 217 21.60 -28.52 1.32
C GLU A 217 20.89 -28.19 2.63
N GLU A 218 19.80 -28.91 2.81
CA GLU A 218 18.92 -29.15 3.95
C GLU A 218 17.57 -28.42 3.99
N GLY A 219 16.54 -29.23 3.68
CA GLY A 219 15.26 -29.24 4.39
C GLY A 219 14.36 -28.02 4.33
N GLY A 220 13.55 -27.91 3.27
CA GLY A 220 12.19 -27.38 3.49
C GLY A 220 11.98 -25.88 3.57
N LYS A 221 12.93 -25.04 3.18
CA LYS A 221 12.71 -23.57 3.16
C LYS A 221 11.78 -23.17 2.00
N SER A 222 10.69 -22.50 2.30
CA SER A 222 9.73 -22.03 1.30
C SER A 222 10.28 -20.82 0.54
N ARG A 223 10.39 -20.92 -0.78
CA ARG A 223 10.77 -19.80 -1.66
C ARG A 223 9.58 -18.88 -1.91
N GLY A 224 9.81 -17.55 -1.88
CA GLY A 224 8.80 -16.56 -2.24
C GLY A 224 8.63 -16.40 -3.76
N ILE A 225 7.46 -15.92 -4.17
CA ILE A 225 7.11 -15.76 -5.60
C ILE A 225 7.10 -14.29 -6.06
N LEU A 226 7.58 -13.35 -5.26
CA LEU A 226 7.55 -11.90 -5.55
C LEU A 226 8.19 -11.57 -6.91
N GLY A 227 9.37 -12.13 -7.18
CA GLY A 227 10.07 -11.92 -8.45
C GLY A 227 9.21 -12.32 -9.64
N GLY A 228 8.61 -13.52 -9.61
CA GLY A 228 7.73 -14.01 -10.67
C GLY A 228 6.45 -13.18 -10.85
N ILE A 229 5.86 -12.68 -9.76
CA ILE A 229 4.70 -11.76 -9.87
C ILE A 229 5.10 -10.47 -10.58
N LEU A 230 6.26 -9.90 -10.23
CA LEU A 230 6.76 -8.72 -10.90
C LEU A 230 7.07 -8.99 -12.38
N ASP A 231 7.53 -10.20 -12.75
CA ASP A 231 7.72 -10.59 -14.15
C ASP A 231 6.39 -10.61 -14.92
N VAL A 232 5.33 -11.12 -14.31
CA VAL A 232 3.98 -11.14 -14.91
C VAL A 232 3.40 -9.74 -15.07
N LEU A 233 3.64 -8.83 -14.11
CA LEU A 233 3.08 -7.47 -14.12
C LEU A 233 3.88 -6.49 -14.97
N GLN A 234 5.20 -6.66 -15.10
CA GLN A 234 6.11 -5.70 -15.72
C GLN A 234 5.71 -5.27 -17.15
N PRO A 235 5.24 -6.15 -18.06
CA PRO A 235 4.81 -5.74 -19.39
C PRO A 235 3.62 -4.76 -19.38
N GLN A 236 2.80 -4.81 -18.33
CA GLN A 236 1.60 -4.00 -18.16
C GLN A 236 1.82 -2.76 -17.27
N LEU A 237 3.00 -2.63 -16.62
CA LEU A 237 3.36 -1.51 -15.74
C LEU A 237 4.28 -0.50 -16.41
N THR A 238 4.25 -0.41 -17.73
CA THR A 238 4.99 0.61 -18.50
C THR A 238 4.20 1.91 -18.55
N LYS A 239 4.88 3.01 -18.90
CA LYS A 239 4.25 4.33 -19.02
C LYS A 239 3.03 4.33 -19.95
N ASP A 240 3.07 3.53 -21.03
CA ASP A 240 2.05 3.53 -22.07
C ASP A 240 0.95 2.47 -21.85
N SER A 241 1.14 1.52 -20.91
CA SER A 241 0.24 0.38 -20.76
C SER A 241 -0.49 0.32 -19.43
N TRP A 242 0.04 0.89 -18.35
CA TRP A 242 -0.49 0.71 -17.00
C TRP A 242 -1.93 1.22 -16.81
N GLN A 243 -2.35 2.19 -17.62
CA GLN A 243 -3.70 2.76 -17.56
C GLN A 243 -4.75 1.90 -18.28
N ARG A 244 -4.31 0.97 -19.17
CA ARG A 244 -5.22 0.16 -19.98
C ARG A 244 -5.99 -0.89 -19.16
N CYS A 245 -5.41 -1.35 -18.05
CA CYS A 245 -6.05 -2.34 -17.17
C CYS A 245 -6.01 -1.87 -15.71
N GLU A 246 -7.18 -1.53 -15.19
CA GLU A 246 -7.31 -1.00 -13.82
C GLU A 246 -6.85 -1.99 -12.75
N ALA A 247 -7.00 -3.30 -12.97
CA ALA A 247 -6.59 -4.32 -12.04
C ALA A 247 -5.08 -4.35 -11.80
N VAL A 248 -4.28 -4.04 -12.83
CA VAL A 248 -2.80 -4.15 -12.75
C VAL A 248 -2.22 -3.26 -11.64
N LYS A 249 -2.68 -2.01 -11.53
CA LYS A 249 -2.24 -1.09 -10.45
C LYS A 249 -2.66 -1.59 -9.07
N LEU A 250 -3.85 -2.21 -8.97
CA LEU A 250 -4.36 -2.75 -7.70
C LEU A 250 -3.58 -3.99 -7.28
N VAL A 251 -3.29 -4.91 -8.21
CA VAL A 251 -2.46 -6.09 -7.95
C VAL A 251 -1.04 -5.68 -7.57
N PHE A 252 -0.45 -4.73 -8.30
CA PHE A 252 0.88 -4.19 -7.99
C PHE A 252 0.93 -3.60 -6.59
N SER A 253 -0.01 -2.71 -6.26
CA SER A 253 -0.03 -2.06 -4.94
C SER A 253 -0.30 -3.06 -3.81
N TRP A 254 -1.22 -4.02 -4.01
CA TRP A 254 -1.46 -5.08 -3.06
C TRP A 254 -0.19 -5.91 -2.81
N THR A 255 0.49 -6.33 -3.89
CA THR A 255 1.74 -7.10 -3.81
C THR A 255 2.80 -6.33 -3.03
N LEU A 256 3.04 -5.07 -3.38
CA LEU A 256 4.04 -4.23 -2.71
C LEU A 256 3.74 -4.06 -1.22
N LEU A 257 2.50 -3.79 -0.85
CA LEU A 257 2.10 -3.52 0.54
C LEU A 257 2.18 -4.76 1.46
N GLN A 258 2.31 -5.97 0.92
CA GLN A 258 2.55 -7.19 1.70
C GLN A 258 4.04 -7.45 1.97
N VAL A 259 4.94 -6.81 1.20
CA VAL A 259 6.38 -7.08 1.26
C VAL A 259 7.05 -6.16 2.28
N THR A 260 7.77 -6.75 3.24
CA THR A 260 8.50 -6.03 4.27
C THR A 260 9.99 -6.32 4.22
N ARG A 261 10.77 -5.69 5.12
CA ARG A 261 12.19 -5.97 5.27
C ARG A 261 12.43 -7.46 5.61
N PRO A 262 13.51 -8.07 5.11
CA PRO A 262 14.55 -7.54 4.22
C PRO A 262 14.21 -7.70 2.72
N ALA A 263 13.11 -8.37 2.36
CA ALA A 263 12.80 -8.84 1.01
C ALA A 263 12.52 -7.73 -0.01
N LEU A 264 12.27 -6.48 0.44
CA LEU A 264 11.92 -5.38 -0.46
C LEU A 264 13.12 -4.80 -1.21
N SER A 265 14.28 -4.66 -0.54
CA SER A 265 15.47 -4.00 -1.11
C SER A 265 15.95 -4.57 -2.44
N PRO A 266 16.06 -5.89 -2.65
CA PRO A 266 16.51 -6.46 -3.92
C PRO A 266 15.58 -6.13 -5.11
N HIS A 267 14.29 -5.88 -4.82
CA HIS A 267 13.27 -5.59 -5.83
C HIS A 267 13.01 -4.09 -6.04
N LEU A 268 13.71 -3.23 -5.29
CA LEU A 268 13.52 -1.77 -5.35
C LEU A 268 13.59 -1.19 -6.78
N PRO A 269 14.54 -1.59 -7.65
CA PRO A 269 14.58 -1.09 -9.03
C PRO A 269 13.33 -1.42 -9.87
N ARG A 270 12.60 -2.47 -9.51
CA ARG A 270 11.38 -2.90 -10.19
C ARG A 270 10.10 -2.31 -9.57
N LEU A 271 10.14 -1.94 -8.28
CA LEU A 271 9.01 -1.43 -7.52
C LEU A 271 8.88 0.11 -7.59
N LEU A 272 10.01 0.80 -7.67
CA LEU A 272 10.06 2.26 -7.65
C LEU A 272 9.43 2.91 -8.89
N PRO A 273 9.77 2.52 -10.13
CA PRO A 273 9.23 3.17 -11.33
C PRO A 273 7.70 3.11 -11.41
N PRO A 274 7.02 1.97 -11.23
CA PRO A 274 5.55 1.94 -11.23
C PRO A 274 4.94 2.76 -10.10
N SER A 275 5.56 2.78 -8.90
CA SER A 275 5.08 3.61 -7.79
C SER A 275 5.16 5.10 -8.10
N LEU A 276 6.22 5.55 -8.79
CA LEU A 276 6.36 6.93 -9.26
C LEU A 276 5.38 7.26 -10.38
N LEU A 277 5.10 6.33 -11.31
CA LEU A 277 4.09 6.53 -12.35
C LEU A 277 2.70 6.76 -11.74
N LEU A 278 2.33 5.99 -10.72
CA LEU A 278 1.08 6.17 -10.00
C LEU A 278 1.05 7.50 -9.24
N ASN A 279 2.15 7.85 -8.58
CA ASN A 279 2.30 9.10 -7.84
C ASN A 279 2.13 10.34 -8.74
N ASP A 280 2.68 10.32 -9.94
CA ASP A 280 2.66 11.45 -10.86
C ASP A 280 1.34 11.59 -11.64
N HIS A 281 0.37 10.72 -11.39
CA HIS A 281 -0.90 10.72 -12.11
C HIS A 281 -1.82 11.85 -11.64
N HIS A 282 -2.55 12.46 -12.59
CA HIS A 282 -3.46 13.59 -12.33
C HIS A 282 -4.70 13.24 -11.50
N ARG A 283 -5.15 11.96 -11.52
CA ARG A 283 -6.30 11.51 -10.72
C ARG A 283 -5.89 11.30 -9.27
N PRO A 284 -6.60 11.92 -8.30
CA PRO A 284 -6.23 11.83 -6.88
C PRO A 284 -6.15 10.39 -6.36
N GLU A 285 -7.03 9.49 -6.83
CA GLU A 285 -7.07 8.09 -6.39
C GLU A 285 -5.78 7.35 -6.75
N ASN A 286 -5.28 7.53 -7.98
CA ASN A 286 -4.03 6.92 -8.43
C ASN A 286 -2.83 7.57 -7.74
N CYS A 287 -2.83 8.90 -7.60
CA CYS A 287 -1.82 9.62 -6.85
C CYS A 287 -1.72 9.13 -5.41
N MET A 288 -2.85 9.01 -4.69
CA MET A 288 -2.88 8.47 -3.33
C MET A 288 -2.34 7.04 -3.25
N LEU A 289 -2.67 6.20 -4.24
CA LEU A 289 -2.14 4.84 -4.32
C LEU A 289 -0.62 4.85 -4.50
N GLY A 290 -0.10 5.69 -5.39
CA GLY A 290 1.33 5.89 -5.61
C GLY A 290 2.04 6.38 -4.35
N VAL A 291 1.51 7.41 -3.67
CA VAL A 291 2.07 7.91 -2.41
C VAL A 291 2.09 6.82 -1.33
N ARG A 292 1.04 6.00 -1.21
CA ARG A 292 1.01 4.86 -0.27
C ARG A 292 2.10 3.83 -0.59
N CYS A 293 2.28 3.51 -1.89
CA CYS A 293 3.36 2.63 -2.34
C CYS A 293 4.74 3.20 -1.99
N LEU A 294 4.98 4.48 -2.27
CA LEU A 294 6.23 5.16 -1.94
C LEU A 294 6.47 5.22 -0.43
N HIS A 295 5.43 5.51 0.36
CA HIS A 295 5.54 5.54 1.82
C HIS A 295 5.90 4.16 2.39
N HIS A 296 5.26 3.08 1.87
CA HIS A 296 5.60 1.72 2.25
C HIS A 296 7.06 1.37 1.92
N ILE A 297 7.56 1.78 0.75
CA ILE A 297 8.96 1.63 0.36
C ILE A 297 9.88 2.36 1.35
N VAL A 298 9.57 3.61 1.70
CA VAL A 298 10.37 4.40 2.67
C VAL A 298 10.45 3.70 4.02
N LEU A 299 9.33 3.16 4.52
CA LEU A 299 9.27 2.49 5.82
C LEU A 299 9.96 1.12 5.83
N ASN A 300 9.95 0.41 4.70
CA ASN A 300 10.40 -0.98 4.60
C ASN A 300 11.72 -1.17 3.85
N THR A 301 12.43 -0.08 3.53
CA THR A 301 13.78 -0.13 2.93
C THR A 301 14.80 0.46 3.91
N PRO A 302 16.01 -0.13 4.06
CA PRO A 302 17.07 0.50 4.83
C PRO A 302 17.42 1.89 4.31
N ALA A 303 17.73 2.83 5.21
CA ALA A 303 18.10 4.18 4.83
C ALA A 303 19.37 4.25 3.95
N SER A 304 20.28 3.28 4.09
CA SER A 304 21.47 3.12 3.23
C SER A 304 21.08 2.95 1.78
N ASP A 305 20.13 2.05 1.51
CA ASP A 305 19.72 1.65 0.16
C ASP A 305 18.94 2.80 -0.51
N LEU A 306 18.10 3.52 0.25
CA LEU A 306 17.39 4.70 -0.24
C LEU A 306 18.33 5.90 -0.53
N ARG A 307 19.44 6.03 0.19
CA ARG A 307 20.47 7.05 -0.11
C ARG A 307 21.33 6.70 -1.31
N GLN A 308 21.40 5.41 -1.64
CA GLN A 308 22.14 4.94 -2.80
C GLN A 308 21.51 5.49 -4.08
N PHE A 309 22.33 5.90 -5.04
CA PHE A 309 21.91 6.46 -6.33
C PHE A 309 20.95 7.65 -6.23
N ASN A 310 20.98 8.43 -5.14
CA ASN A 310 20.11 9.58 -4.89
C ASN A 310 18.60 9.24 -4.88
N THR A 311 18.24 7.99 -4.61
CA THR A 311 16.84 7.54 -4.62
C THR A 311 15.97 8.35 -3.66
N ALA A 312 16.47 8.64 -2.45
CA ALA A 312 15.73 9.45 -1.46
C ALA A 312 15.47 10.87 -1.94
N ASP A 313 16.42 11.49 -2.66
CA ASP A 313 16.24 12.83 -3.24
C ASP A 313 15.20 12.83 -4.37
N VAL A 314 15.19 11.79 -5.22
CA VAL A 314 14.17 11.62 -6.26
C VAL A 314 12.79 11.49 -5.63
N LEU A 315 12.65 10.69 -4.58
CA LEU A 315 11.40 10.55 -3.83
C LEU A 315 10.96 11.88 -3.21
N TYR A 316 11.90 12.60 -2.61
CA TYR A 316 11.62 13.92 -2.02
C TYR A 316 11.07 14.89 -3.07
N GLN A 317 11.70 15.00 -4.23
CA GLN A 317 11.25 15.89 -5.29
C GLN A 317 9.87 15.48 -5.85
N ALA A 318 9.63 14.18 -6.01
CA ALA A 318 8.35 13.65 -6.47
C ALA A 318 7.20 13.97 -5.48
N LEU A 319 7.44 13.79 -4.18
CA LEU A 319 6.45 14.06 -3.14
C LEU A 319 6.27 15.58 -2.88
N PHE A 320 7.36 16.35 -2.88
CA PHE A 320 7.33 17.78 -2.59
C PHE A 320 6.46 18.56 -3.59
N ARG A 321 6.43 18.14 -4.86
CA ARG A 321 5.55 18.74 -5.89
C ARG A 321 4.07 18.61 -5.55
N HIS A 322 3.64 17.54 -4.87
CA HIS A 322 2.25 17.35 -4.48
C HIS A 322 1.78 18.27 -3.35
N LEU A 323 2.69 18.99 -2.66
CA LEU A 323 2.30 19.99 -1.68
C LEU A 323 1.54 21.19 -2.31
N PHE A 324 1.56 21.32 -3.64
CA PHE A 324 0.82 22.36 -4.37
C PHE A 324 -0.57 21.90 -4.85
N THR A 325 -0.99 20.66 -4.59
CA THR A 325 -2.36 20.21 -4.89
C THR A 325 -3.37 20.79 -3.90
N THR A 326 -4.65 20.80 -4.30
CA THR A 326 -5.77 21.24 -3.43
C THR A 326 -6.55 20.07 -2.83
N GLU A 327 -6.08 18.83 -3.02
CA GLU A 327 -6.73 17.61 -2.55
C GLU A 327 -6.22 17.26 -1.14
N ALA A 328 -7.09 17.45 -0.13
CA ALA A 328 -6.73 17.26 1.28
C ALA A 328 -6.21 15.85 1.59
N ALA A 329 -6.82 14.81 1.01
CA ALA A 329 -6.41 13.42 1.21
C ALA A 329 -5.01 13.14 0.64
N VAL A 330 -4.66 13.74 -0.51
CA VAL A 330 -3.32 13.64 -1.10
C VAL A 330 -2.31 14.34 -0.20
N ILE A 331 -2.57 15.59 0.21
CA ILE A 331 -1.70 16.36 1.11
C ILE A 331 -1.42 15.60 2.40
N GLN A 332 -2.44 14.99 3.01
CA GLN A 332 -2.28 14.22 4.24
C GLN A 332 -1.28 13.07 4.08
N LEU A 333 -1.43 12.28 3.01
CA LEU A 333 -0.53 11.15 2.72
C LEU A 333 0.89 11.63 2.40
N VAL A 334 1.01 12.68 1.59
CA VAL A 334 2.29 13.27 1.20
C VAL A 334 3.05 13.81 2.40
N LEU A 335 2.40 14.57 3.29
CA LEU A 335 3.03 15.10 4.49
C LEU A 335 3.50 13.98 5.44
N SER A 336 2.72 12.91 5.59
CA SER A 336 3.15 11.75 6.37
C SER A 336 4.36 11.06 5.75
N CYS A 337 4.35 10.83 4.44
CA CYS A 337 5.46 10.20 3.73
C CYS A 337 6.74 11.07 3.79
N LEU A 338 6.61 12.39 3.56
CA LEU A 338 7.74 13.31 3.66
C LEU A 338 8.34 13.33 5.07
N LEU A 339 7.52 13.27 6.12
CA LEU A 339 7.99 13.27 7.50
C LEU A 339 8.96 12.10 7.78
N ASP A 340 8.67 10.92 7.24
CA ASP A 340 9.52 9.73 7.39
C ASP A 340 10.70 9.73 6.42
N LEU A 341 10.49 10.18 5.18
CA LEU A 341 11.55 10.31 4.19
C LEU A 341 12.64 11.32 4.62
N LEU A 342 12.25 12.41 5.29
CA LEU A 342 13.20 13.40 5.83
C LEU A 342 14.18 12.79 6.83
N LEU A 343 13.79 11.73 7.58
CA LEU A 343 14.71 11.01 8.46
C LEU A 343 15.74 10.17 7.69
N VAL A 344 15.39 9.76 6.48
CA VAL A 344 16.33 9.08 5.58
C VAL A 344 17.34 10.07 5.01
N LEU A 345 16.89 11.26 4.60
CA LEU A 345 17.73 12.28 3.97
C LEU A 345 18.71 12.93 4.95
N GLU A 346 18.22 13.30 6.12
CA GLU A 346 19.00 14.11 7.08
C GLU A 346 18.60 13.84 8.54
N LYS A 347 19.49 14.18 9.46
CA LYS A 347 19.15 14.13 10.88
C LYS A 347 18.16 15.25 11.22
N PRO A 348 17.10 14.95 12.00
CA PRO A 348 16.13 15.96 12.38
C PRO A 348 16.81 17.09 13.20
N PRO A 349 16.44 18.36 12.97
CA PRO A 349 17.02 19.49 13.68
C PRO A 349 16.93 19.39 15.21
N SER A 350 15.91 18.73 15.74
CA SER A 350 15.72 18.48 17.18
C SER A 350 16.80 17.60 17.81
N SER A 351 17.48 16.76 17.01
CA SER A 351 18.55 15.85 17.49
C SER A 351 19.95 16.45 17.41
N LEU A 352 20.08 17.65 16.82
CA LEU A 352 21.37 18.30 16.68
C LEU A 352 21.76 19.01 17.99
N ALA A 353 23.03 18.84 18.41
CA ALA A 353 23.56 19.55 19.54
C ALA A 353 23.51 21.08 19.32
N PRO A 354 23.27 21.87 20.37
CA PRO A 354 23.33 23.32 20.27
C PRO A 354 24.70 23.76 19.72
N SER A 355 24.71 24.48 18.62
CA SER A 355 25.92 25.04 18.01
C SER A 355 25.85 26.56 18.05
N PHE A 356 26.97 27.19 18.33
CA PHE A 356 27.11 28.66 18.28
C PHE A 356 27.04 29.19 16.84
N SER A 357 27.27 28.33 15.83
CA SER A 357 27.15 28.71 14.43
C SER A 357 25.70 28.67 13.95
N ARG A 358 25.35 29.60 13.05
CA ARG A 358 24.02 29.61 12.43
C ARG A 358 23.82 28.34 11.59
N ARG A 359 22.85 27.48 11.98
CA ARG A 359 22.50 26.28 11.23
C ARG A 359 22.09 26.65 9.79
N LYS A 360 22.61 25.91 8.81
CA LYS A 360 22.15 26.02 7.40
C LYS A 360 20.71 25.56 7.27
N PRO A 361 19.91 26.10 6.32
CA PRO A 361 18.61 25.56 5.96
C PRO A 361 18.73 24.08 5.53
N CYS A 362 17.72 23.32 5.80
CA CYS A 362 17.64 21.89 5.45
C CYS A 362 16.24 21.57 4.89
N HIS A 363 16.04 20.36 4.40
CA HIS A 363 14.76 19.94 3.82
C HIS A 363 13.58 20.07 4.79
N HIS A 364 13.80 19.84 6.10
CA HIS A 364 12.79 20.11 7.13
C HIS A 364 12.36 21.60 7.15
N ASP A 365 13.29 22.54 6.98
CA ASP A 365 12.97 23.97 6.89
C ASP A 365 12.15 24.28 5.63
N ASP A 366 12.46 23.64 4.50
CA ASP A 366 11.78 23.92 3.24
C ASP A 366 10.34 23.41 3.25
N VAL A 367 10.11 22.19 3.75
CA VAL A 367 8.76 21.65 3.90
C VAL A 367 7.95 22.49 4.90
N LEU A 368 8.51 22.78 6.08
CA LEU A 368 7.80 23.59 7.09
C LEU A 368 7.48 24.99 6.56
N ARG A 369 8.42 25.64 5.87
CA ARG A 369 8.21 26.96 5.27
C ARG A 369 7.05 26.93 4.26
N LEU A 370 6.99 25.91 3.41
CA LEU A 370 5.94 25.77 2.41
C LEU A 370 4.58 25.50 3.07
N VAL A 371 4.52 24.57 4.02
CA VAL A 371 3.30 24.28 4.79
C VAL A 371 2.76 25.53 5.46
N LEU A 372 3.60 26.29 6.16
CA LEU A 372 3.18 27.54 6.80
C LEU A 372 2.72 28.59 5.78
N THR A 373 3.31 28.63 4.57
CA THR A 373 2.88 29.53 3.50
C THR A 373 1.46 29.17 3.00
N HIS A 374 1.18 27.89 2.81
CA HIS A 374 -0.16 27.44 2.43
C HIS A 374 -1.18 27.71 3.55
N MET A 375 -0.81 27.46 4.81
CA MET A 375 -1.68 27.71 5.96
C MET A 375 -2.09 29.19 6.09
N GLU A 376 -1.22 30.13 5.74
CA GLU A 376 -1.53 31.58 5.81
C GLU A 376 -2.69 31.96 4.87
N ALA A 377 -2.86 31.27 3.73
CA ALA A 377 -3.84 31.59 2.70
C ALA A 377 -5.00 30.60 2.60
N GLU A 378 -4.98 29.51 3.37
CA GLU A 378 -5.94 28.42 3.20
C GLU A 378 -7.30 28.71 3.86
N HIS A 379 -8.37 28.54 3.09
CA HIS A 379 -9.73 28.75 3.55
C HIS A 379 -10.57 27.45 3.58
N LYS A 380 -10.14 26.38 2.88
CA LYS A 380 -10.85 25.11 2.86
C LYS A 380 -10.65 24.37 4.19
N VAL A 381 -11.75 24.10 4.90
CA VAL A 381 -11.74 23.45 6.22
C VAL A 381 -10.95 22.13 6.21
N ALA A 382 -11.18 21.28 5.20
CA ALA A 382 -10.49 20.00 5.08
C ALA A 382 -8.96 20.15 5.03
N LEU A 383 -8.44 21.11 4.25
CA LEU A 383 -7.01 21.38 4.16
C LEU A 383 -6.47 22.01 5.46
N ARG A 384 -7.23 22.93 6.07
CA ARG A 384 -6.87 23.52 7.37
C ARG A 384 -6.66 22.43 8.43
N ARG A 385 -7.58 21.45 8.51
CA ARG A 385 -7.50 20.30 9.44
C ARG A 385 -6.26 19.45 9.17
N VAL A 386 -5.97 19.14 7.91
CA VAL A 386 -4.81 18.35 7.51
C VAL A 386 -3.51 19.06 7.88
N TYR A 387 -3.36 20.33 7.51
CA TYR A 387 -2.15 21.09 7.81
C TYR A 387 -1.94 21.26 9.33
N ALA A 388 -2.99 21.60 10.09
CA ALA A 388 -2.89 21.75 11.55
C ALA A 388 -2.46 20.44 12.23
N SER A 389 -2.98 19.30 11.75
CA SER A 389 -2.64 17.97 12.27
C SER A 389 -1.18 17.60 11.95
N ALA A 390 -0.73 17.84 10.73
CA ALA A 390 0.63 17.53 10.30
C ALA A 390 1.66 18.43 11.01
N LEU A 391 1.36 19.72 11.20
CA LEU A 391 2.25 20.69 11.79
C LEU A 391 2.80 20.25 13.16
N LEU A 392 2.00 19.58 13.97
CA LEU A 392 2.42 19.05 15.27
C LEU A 392 3.64 18.12 15.15
N GLN A 393 3.64 17.22 14.19
CA GLN A 393 4.71 16.24 13.98
C GLN A 393 5.97 16.92 13.42
N TYR A 394 5.80 17.87 12.51
CA TYR A 394 6.93 18.67 11.99
C TYR A 394 7.60 19.49 13.08
N LEU A 395 6.85 20.06 14.02
CA LEU A 395 7.42 20.78 15.17
C LEU A 395 8.25 19.88 16.07
N ASP A 396 7.84 18.64 16.30
CA ASP A 396 8.63 17.66 17.06
C ASP A 396 9.98 17.40 16.40
N ARG A 397 10.02 17.31 15.07
CA ARG A 397 11.27 17.14 14.31
C ARG A 397 12.15 18.39 14.36
N MET A 398 11.54 19.57 14.40
CA MET A 398 12.28 20.85 14.44
C MET A 398 12.83 21.17 15.82
N GLY A 399 12.13 20.87 16.90
CA GLY A 399 12.52 21.25 18.25
C GLY A 399 12.82 22.76 18.36
N VAL A 400 13.94 23.14 18.96
CA VAL A 400 14.36 24.56 19.12
C VAL A 400 14.57 25.26 17.78
N ALA A 401 14.84 24.53 16.70
CA ALA A 401 15.02 25.10 15.36
C ALA A 401 13.75 25.79 14.82
N VAL A 402 12.58 25.51 15.39
CA VAL A 402 11.31 26.20 15.10
C VAL A 402 11.41 27.73 15.26
N CYS A 403 12.33 28.21 16.13
CA CYS A 403 12.59 29.63 16.34
C CYS A 403 12.90 30.39 15.03
N ARG A 404 13.39 29.71 14.01
CA ARG A 404 13.67 30.31 12.70
C ARG A 404 12.38 30.71 11.97
N HIS A 405 11.30 29.96 12.20
CA HIS A 405 10.00 30.12 11.56
C HIS A 405 8.98 30.82 12.46
N LEU A 406 9.38 31.25 13.68
CA LEU A 406 8.49 31.71 14.74
C LEU A 406 7.54 32.82 14.31
N ARG A 407 8.03 33.83 13.54
CA ARG A 407 7.20 34.94 13.08
C ARG A 407 6.05 34.50 12.15
N ARG A 408 6.31 33.50 11.28
CA ARG A 408 5.29 32.97 10.37
C ARG A 408 4.34 32.04 11.11
N LEU A 409 4.90 31.19 11.98
CA LEU A 409 4.14 30.28 12.82
C LEU A 409 3.15 31.01 13.71
N GLU A 410 3.56 32.14 14.29
CA GLU A 410 2.71 33.01 15.09
C GLU A 410 1.50 33.51 14.29
N ARG A 411 1.69 34.03 13.07
CA ARG A 411 0.59 34.48 12.21
C ARG A 411 -0.39 33.36 11.88
N VAL A 412 0.14 32.18 11.56
CA VAL A 412 -0.68 30.99 11.29
C VAL A 412 -1.50 30.61 12.53
N MET A 413 -0.88 30.55 13.72
CA MET A 413 -1.58 30.21 14.96
C MET A 413 -2.71 31.20 15.25
N LEU A 414 -2.44 32.49 15.18
CA LEU A 414 -3.47 33.52 15.40
C LEU A 414 -4.63 33.40 14.40
N GLY A 415 -4.33 33.31 13.10
CA GLY A 415 -5.35 33.20 12.07
C GLY A 415 -6.20 31.92 12.15
N TYR A 416 -5.63 30.80 12.63
CA TYR A 416 -6.39 29.58 12.83
C TYR A 416 -7.26 29.60 14.09
N LEU A 417 -6.82 30.24 15.17
CA LEU A 417 -7.60 30.37 16.40
C LEU A 417 -8.80 31.33 16.25
N GLU A 418 -8.72 32.31 15.35
CA GLU A 418 -9.80 33.24 15.05
C GLU A 418 -10.93 32.63 14.20
N VAL A 419 -10.64 31.59 13.41
CA VAL A 419 -11.61 30.97 12.49
C VAL A 419 -12.23 29.73 13.09
N ARG A 420 -13.57 29.66 13.14
CA ARG A 420 -14.33 28.51 13.62
C ARG A 420 -14.20 27.32 12.66
N ASP A 421 -14.23 26.10 13.23
CA ASP A 421 -14.13 24.83 12.51
C ASP A 421 -15.11 23.79 13.08
N PRO A 422 -16.45 24.13 13.12
CA PRO A 422 -17.44 23.23 13.69
C PRO A 422 -17.57 21.93 12.85
N PRO A 423 -18.13 20.84 13.45
CA PRO A 423 -18.61 20.75 14.84
C PRO A 423 -17.53 20.39 15.86
N GLU A 424 -16.36 19.84 15.42
CA GLU A 424 -15.34 19.28 16.31
C GLU A 424 -14.23 20.27 16.70
N GLU A 425 -14.17 21.44 16.08
CA GLU A 425 -13.12 22.45 16.29
C GLU A 425 -11.69 21.87 16.12
N THR A 426 -11.53 20.91 15.22
CA THR A 426 -10.29 20.14 15.02
C THR A 426 -9.09 21.02 14.76
N SER A 427 -9.23 22.04 13.87
CA SER A 427 -8.14 22.95 13.55
C SER A 427 -7.71 23.78 14.76
N ARG A 428 -8.66 24.32 15.54
CA ARG A 428 -8.39 25.10 16.75
C ARG A 428 -7.70 24.25 17.82
N LEU A 429 -8.20 23.04 18.08
CA LEU A 429 -7.59 22.11 19.04
C LEU A 429 -6.15 21.75 18.64
N LYS A 430 -5.92 21.43 17.37
CA LYS A 430 -4.57 21.11 16.89
C LYS A 430 -3.63 22.31 16.98
N ILE A 431 -4.11 23.50 16.68
CA ILE A 431 -3.30 24.71 16.79
C ILE A 431 -3.02 25.11 18.25
N LEU A 432 -3.92 24.86 19.19
CA LEU A 432 -3.62 25.02 20.62
C LEU A 432 -2.48 24.08 21.05
N GLN A 433 -2.49 22.82 20.59
CA GLN A 433 -1.38 21.87 20.81
C GLN A 433 -0.06 22.35 20.14
N VAL A 434 -0.15 22.93 18.92
CA VAL A 434 0.98 23.55 18.21
C VAL A 434 1.55 24.71 19.05
N LEU A 435 0.68 25.56 19.60
CA LEU A 435 1.08 26.69 20.47
C LEU A 435 1.81 26.18 21.72
N GLN A 436 1.28 25.16 22.40
CA GLN A 436 1.93 24.56 23.57
C GLN A 436 3.33 24.05 23.26
N LYS A 437 3.49 23.30 22.15
CA LYS A 437 4.82 22.83 21.70
C LYS A 437 5.75 23.99 21.38
N THR A 438 5.23 25.03 20.72
CA THR A 438 6.00 26.22 20.37
C THR A 438 6.46 26.98 21.61
N LEU A 439 5.59 27.15 22.62
CA LEU A 439 5.91 27.76 23.91
C LEU A 439 7.02 26.98 24.62
N LYS A 440 6.96 25.66 24.64
CA LYS A 440 7.99 24.80 25.25
C LYS A 440 9.34 24.87 24.49
N ALA A 441 9.31 24.88 23.16
CA ALA A 441 10.52 24.84 22.33
C ALA A 441 11.19 26.23 22.18
N ALA A 442 10.42 27.31 22.21
CA ALA A 442 10.89 28.67 21.92
C ALA A 442 10.71 29.63 23.09
N TRP A 443 10.52 29.15 24.32
CA TRP A 443 10.18 29.95 25.52
C TRP A 443 10.99 31.24 25.69
N PRO A 444 12.32 31.32 25.45
CA PRO A 444 13.07 32.56 25.66
C PRO A 444 12.69 33.67 24.67
N ARG A 445 12.03 33.33 23.57
CA ARG A 445 11.61 34.27 22.52
C ARG A 445 10.14 34.63 22.59
N MET A 446 9.41 34.06 23.55
CA MET A 446 7.96 34.25 23.67
C MET A 446 7.58 35.46 24.50
N GLU A 447 8.47 35.98 25.38
CA GLU A 447 8.17 37.09 26.28
C GLU A 447 7.62 38.33 25.53
N SER A 448 8.20 38.69 24.39
CA SER A 448 7.75 39.83 23.58
C SER A 448 6.41 39.64 22.86
N ARG A 449 5.84 38.41 22.91
CA ARG A 449 4.61 38.02 22.22
C ARG A 449 3.46 37.73 23.17
N VAL A 450 3.71 37.79 24.46
CA VAL A 450 2.77 37.44 25.52
C VAL A 450 1.45 38.19 25.39
N ASP A 451 1.46 39.50 25.23
CA ASP A 451 0.25 40.33 25.20
C ASP A 451 -0.65 39.98 24.00
N MET A 452 -0.06 39.76 22.83
CA MET A 452 -0.81 39.45 21.63
C MET A 452 -1.43 38.04 21.71
N LEU A 453 -0.66 37.03 22.16
CA LEU A 453 -1.14 35.68 22.33
C LEU A 453 -2.21 35.62 23.44
N LEU A 454 -2.02 36.32 24.55
CA LEU A 454 -3.01 36.35 25.62
C LEU A 454 -4.34 36.92 25.11
N ARG A 455 -4.32 38.06 24.39
CA ARG A 455 -5.53 38.65 23.82
C ARG A 455 -6.26 37.65 22.88
N CYS A 456 -5.52 36.94 22.06
CA CYS A 456 -6.12 35.92 21.18
C CYS A 456 -6.76 34.78 21.97
N LEU A 457 -6.07 34.24 23.00
CA LEU A 457 -6.57 33.17 23.85
C LEU A 457 -7.79 33.59 24.69
N LEU A 458 -7.81 34.81 25.24
CA LEU A 458 -8.98 35.33 25.95
C LEU A 458 -10.18 35.52 25.03
N ARG A 459 -9.96 36.03 23.80
CA ARG A 459 -11.01 36.13 22.78
C ARG A 459 -11.57 34.74 22.41
N LEU A 460 -10.69 33.75 22.26
CA LEU A 460 -11.10 32.38 21.99
C LEU A 460 -11.98 31.82 23.12
N LEU A 461 -11.63 32.03 24.40
CA LEU A 461 -12.46 31.59 25.53
C LEU A 461 -13.86 32.21 25.49
N VAL A 462 -13.97 33.51 25.22
CA VAL A 462 -15.27 34.21 25.13
C VAL A 462 -16.06 33.69 23.92
N ASP A 463 -15.42 33.51 22.77
CA ASP A 463 -16.06 33.04 21.55
C ASP A 463 -16.62 31.60 21.72
N VAL A 464 -15.84 30.69 22.31
CA VAL A 464 -16.25 29.32 22.54
C VAL A 464 -17.33 29.20 23.64
N SER A 465 -17.23 29.97 24.72
CA SER A 465 -18.24 29.94 25.80
C SER A 465 -19.61 30.43 25.33
N SER A 466 -19.65 31.38 24.41
CA SER A 466 -20.87 31.95 23.86
C SER A 466 -21.47 31.16 22.69
N ASP A 467 -20.77 30.18 22.13
CA ASP A 467 -21.22 29.42 20.97
C ASP A 467 -22.23 28.35 21.34
N SER A 468 -23.50 28.54 20.96
CA SER A 468 -24.58 27.59 21.23
C SER A 468 -24.59 26.35 20.29
N GLN A 469 -23.78 26.36 19.23
CA GLN A 469 -23.75 25.26 18.24
C GLN A 469 -22.74 24.18 18.61
N LEU A 470 -21.78 24.49 19.47
CA LEU A 470 -20.78 23.50 19.93
C LEU A 470 -21.34 22.63 21.05
N SER A 471 -21.00 21.37 21.03
CA SER A 471 -21.30 20.47 22.15
C SER A 471 -20.50 20.86 23.39
N ASP A 472 -21.08 20.62 24.57
CA ASP A 472 -20.42 20.95 25.86
C ASP A 472 -19.06 20.25 26.01
N SER A 473 -18.93 19.03 25.48
CA SER A 473 -17.67 18.28 25.47
C SER A 473 -16.58 19.01 24.68
N VAL A 474 -16.88 19.47 23.47
CA VAL A 474 -15.92 20.18 22.62
C VAL A 474 -15.58 21.55 23.22
N LYS A 475 -16.58 22.28 23.74
CA LYS A 475 -16.34 23.54 24.48
C LYS A 475 -15.35 23.33 25.61
N GLN A 476 -15.59 22.35 26.46
CA GLN A 476 -14.74 22.06 27.60
C GLN A 476 -13.32 21.68 27.16
N GLU A 477 -13.17 20.90 26.11
CA GLU A 477 -11.86 20.52 25.57
C GLU A 477 -11.09 21.74 25.07
N VAL A 478 -11.69 22.60 24.24
CA VAL A 478 -11.06 23.82 23.73
C VAL A 478 -10.71 24.76 24.87
N MET A 479 -11.59 24.94 25.86
CA MET A 479 -11.32 25.79 27.02
C MET A 479 -10.17 25.27 27.88
N ASN A 480 -10.10 23.96 28.11
CA ASN A 480 -9.01 23.32 28.86
C ASN A 480 -7.66 23.48 28.16
N GLU A 481 -7.62 23.22 26.85
CA GLU A 481 -6.41 23.40 26.04
C GLU A 481 -5.96 24.86 26.01
N THR A 482 -6.92 25.80 25.95
CA THR A 482 -6.66 27.25 26.03
C THR A 482 -6.09 27.63 27.39
N ALA A 483 -6.67 27.14 28.48
CA ALA A 483 -6.14 27.39 29.83
C ALA A 483 -4.71 26.85 29.99
N HIS A 484 -4.43 25.68 29.41
CA HIS A 484 -3.09 25.12 29.42
C HIS A 484 -2.09 26.01 28.65
N CYS A 485 -2.49 26.57 27.50
CA CYS A 485 -1.68 27.54 26.75
C CYS A 485 -1.38 28.78 27.60
N ILE A 486 -2.38 29.36 28.30
CA ILE A 486 -2.22 30.52 29.15
C ILE A 486 -1.25 30.22 30.31
N LYS A 487 -1.34 29.04 30.95
CA LYS A 487 -0.37 28.61 31.99
C LYS A 487 1.06 28.55 31.48
N LEU A 488 1.27 27.97 30.29
CA LEU A 488 2.59 27.92 29.68
C LEU A 488 3.11 29.32 29.32
N LEU A 489 2.23 30.21 28.88
CA LEU A 489 2.55 31.58 28.52
C LEU A 489 2.95 32.40 29.76
N ASP A 490 2.28 32.20 30.93
CA ASP A 490 2.65 32.80 32.19
C ASP A 490 4.06 32.40 32.62
N GLY A 491 4.43 31.14 32.46
CA GLY A 491 5.80 30.67 32.66
C GLY A 491 6.84 31.40 31.80
N CYS A 492 6.50 31.75 30.55
CA CYS A 492 7.36 32.53 29.65
C CYS A 492 7.46 34.02 30.04
N SER A 493 6.47 34.54 30.75
CA SER A 493 6.39 35.96 31.21
C SER A 493 6.93 36.20 32.60
N HIS A 494 7.52 35.19 33.22
CA HIS A 494 7.97 35.24 34.62
C HIS A 494 6.87 35.65 35.62
N GLY A 495 5.61 35.21 35.37
CA GLY A 495 4.47 35.45 36.23
C GLY A 495 3.81 36.84 36.07
N LYS A 496 4.20 37.65 35.10
CA LYS A 496 3.55 38.94 34.81
C LYS A 496 2.10 38.84 34.41
N LEU A 497 1.69 37.67 33.81
CA LEU A 497 0.31 37.43 33.41
C LEU A 497 -0.67 37.34 34.57
N GLN A 498 -0.23 36.92 35.75
CA GLN A 498 -1.11 36.79 36.92
C GLN A 498 -1.72 38.16 37.30
N SER A 499 -0.94 39.24 37.25
CA SER A 499 -1.41 40.60 37.52
C SER A 499 -2.37 41.11 36.44
N LEU A 500 -2.18 40.72 35.17
CA LEU A 500 -3.08 41.08 34.08
C LEU A 500 -4.41 40.34 34.17
N LEU A 501 -4.37 39.05 34.51
CA LEU A 501 -5.58 38.23 34.67
C LEU A 501 -6.46 38.67 35.85
N GLN A 502 -5.86 39.23 36.93
CA GLN A 502 -6.60 39.82 38.04
C GLN A 502 -7.34 41.11 37.67
N GLN A 503 -6.93 41.81 36.61
CA GLN A 503 -7.56 43.02 36.11
C GLN A 503 -8.70 42.76 35.12
N VAL A 504 -8.96 41.46 34.75
CA VAL A 504 -10.07 41.11 33.86
C VAL A 504 -11.38 41.42 34.59
N ASP A 505 -12.20 42.28 33.98
CA ASP A 505 -13.50 42.64 34.51
C ASP A 505 -14.46 41.41 34.49
N SER A 506 -14.81 40.96 35.68
CA SER A 506 -15.70 39.80 35.88
C SER A 506 -17.11 40.02 35.32
N SER A 507 -17.53 41.29 35.13
CA SER A 507 -18.85 41.62 34.60
C SER A 507 -18.98 41.35 33.10
N CYS A 508 -17.85 41.26 32.39
CA CYS A 508 -17.80 41.00 30.93
C CYS A 508 -17.59 39.54 30.56
N CYS A 509 -17.44 38.62 31.54
CA CYS A 509 -17.09 37.22 31.33
C CYS A 509 -18.20 36.30 31.84
N SER A 510 -18.44 35.18 31.09
CA SER A 510 -19.32 34.12 31.55
C SER A 510 -18.71 33.40 32.77
N SER A 511 -19.56 32.73 33.59
CA SER A 511 -19.11 31.91 34.70
C SER A 511 -18.13 30.82 34.29
N GLU A 512 -18.29 30.28 33.08
CA GLU A 512 -17.40 29.26 32.49
C GLU A 512 -16.00 29.83 32.20
N VAL A 513 -15.94 31.03 31.60
CA VAL A 513 -14.65 31.71 31.34
C VAL A 513 -13.95 32.05 32.66
N LEU A 514 -14.68 32.57 33.65
CA LEU A 514 -14.13 32.86 34.98
C LEU A 514 -13.62 31.60 35.69
N GLY A 515 -14.37 30.50 35.61
CA GLY A 515 -13.94 29.18 36.11
C GLY A 515 -12.67 28.69 35.43
N CYS A 516 -12.57 28.84 34.13
CA CYS A 516 -11.39 28.49 33.36
C CYS A 516 -10.16 29.35 33.78
N LEU A 517 -10.31 30.67 33.90
CA LEU A 517 -9.24 31.59 34.35
C LEU A 517 -8.84 31.32 35.79
N ALA A 518 -9.75 30.96 36.68
CA ALA A 518 -9.44 30.59 38.05
C ALA A 518 -8.48 29.40 38.12
N THR A 519 -8.63 28.39 37.20
CA THR A 519 -7.68 27.28 37.13
C THR A 519 -6.28 27.67 36.73
N VAL A 520 -6.13 28.82 36.05
CA VAL A 520 -4.82 29.37 35.64
C VAL A 520 -4.18 30.14 36.78
N THR A 521 -4.98 30.87 37.57
CA THR A 521 -4.50 31.73 38.66
C THR A 521 -4.13 30.97 39.93
N ILE A 522 -4.64 29.76 40.12
CA ILE A 522 -4.23 28.91 41.24
C ILE A 522 -2.78 28.48 41.03
N ARG A 523 -1.82 29.19 41.59
CA ARG A 523 -0.45 28.70 41.72
C ARG A 523 -0.47 27.40 42.48
N ALA A 524 0.08 26.34 41.91
CA ALA A 524 0.48 25.20 42.68
C ALA A 524 1.43 25.72 43.78
N ALA A 525 0.96 25.73 45.01
CA ALA A 525 1.80 25.94 46.17
C ALA A 525 2.77 24.76 46.25
N ARG A 526 3.98 24.89 45.71
CA ARG A 526 5.19 24.10 45.99
C ARG A 526 6.42 24.90 45.66
#